data_7b4688786b0a9a30fd724f31b16e4911
#
_entry.id   7b4688786b0a9a30fd724f31b16e4911
#
_cell.length_a   1.000
_cell.length_b   1.000
_cell.length_c   1.000
_cell.angle_alpha   90.00
_cell.angle_beta   90.00
_cell.angle_gamma   90.00
#
_symmetry.space_group_name_H-M   'P 1'
#
loop_
_entity.id
_entity.type
_entity.pdbx_description
1 polymer ?
#
loop_
_entity_poly.entity_id
_entity_poly.type
_entity_poly.pdbx_seq_one_letter_code
_entity_poly.pdbx_strand_id
1 'polypeptide(L)'
;MKVDELCRVKSHAECGPGYRRLVFEAPQMASGLQPGQFVHVRVPGLEPTALRRPFSVFDAAEGFVTILYKTVGRGTAALNAVRPGDGVRVLGPLGHGFPTACSGAAYLVGGGYGVAPLHFLAKRLKAAGLSRIVLFAGGRTSADLLALEDFRALGAELRLATNDGSLGTKGLVTEPLDA
;
A
#
# COMPACT_ATOMS: atom_id res chain seq x y z
N MET A 1 5.80 3.50 19.38
CA MET A 1 6.00 4.94 19.68
C MET A 1 5.79 5.73 18.40
N LYS A 2 5.08 6.87 18.43
CA LYS A 2 4.94 7.76 17.27
C LYS A 2 6.19 8.61 17.14
N VAL A 3 6.72 8.72 15.90
CA VAL A 3 7.90 9.54 15.58
C VAL A 3 7.59 10.48 14.41
N ASP A 4 8.24 11.63 14.38
CA ASP A 4 8.24 12.55 13.24
C ASP A 4 9.65 12.58 12.66
N GLU A 5 9.90 11.76 11.66
CA GLU A 5 11.22 11.42 11.14
C GLU A 5 11.47 12.12 9.79
N LEU A 6 12.68 12.65 9.58
CA LEU A 6 13.12 13.07 8.26
C LEU A 6 13.69 11.83 7.55
N CYS A 7 12.94 11.34 6.58
CA CYS A 7 13.23 10.12 5.86
C CYS A 7 13.90 10.41 4.53
N ARG A 8 14.93 9.66 4.17
CA ARG A 8 15.58 9.75 2.85
C ARG A 8 14.85 8.85 1.86
N VAL A 9 14.48 9.39 0.71
CA VAL A 9 13.86 8.61 -0.36
C VAL A 9 14.88 7.65 -0.97
N LYS A 10 14.54 6.36 -0.99
CA LYS A 10 15.32 5.28 -1.59
C LYS A 10 14.96 5.09 -3.05
N SER A 11 13.67 5.03 -3.34
CA SER A 11 13.16 4.92 -4.70
C SER A 11 11.77 5.53 -4.82
N HIS A 12 11.45 6.00 -6.02
CA HIS A 12 10.14 6.54 -6.35
C HIS A 12 9.84 6.23 -7.81
N ALA A 13 8.93 5.30 -8.06
CA ALA A 13 8.64 4.77 -9.39
C ALA A 13 7.14 4.74 -9.69
N GLU A 14 6.80 4.85 -10.95
CA GLU A 14 5.47 4.56 -11.44
C GLU A 14 5.24 3.04 -11.41
N CYS A 15 4.05 2.61 -10.98
CA CYS A 15 3.67 1.21 -10.87
C CYS A 15 2.29 0.94 -11.51
N GLY A 16 1.86 1.83 -12.37
CA GLY A 16 0.62 1.81 -13.14
C GLY A 16 0.21 3.23 -13.50
N PRO A 17 -0.68 3.46 -14.45
CA PRO A 17 -1.09 4.78 -14.91
C PRO A 17 -1.61 5.68 -13.79
N GLY A 18 -0.79 6.68 -13.39
CA GLY A 18 -1.09 7.58 -12.29
C GLY A 18 -0.89 6.99 -10.89
N TYR A 19 -0.36 5.78 -10.78
CA TYR A 19 -0.03 5.13 -9.50
C TYR A 19 1.48 5.12 -9.27
N ARG A 20 1.89 5.34 -8.02
CA ARG A 20 3.30 5.41 -7.65
C ARG A 20 3.60 4.62 -6.39
N ARG A 21 4.80 4.04 -6.38
CA ARG A 21 5.40 3.38 -5.23
C ARG A 21 6.56 4.24 -4.75
N LEU A 22 6.50 4.71 -3.50
CA LEU A 22 7.54 5.49 -2.85
C LEU A 22 8.12 4.68 -1.69
N VAL A 23 9.44 4.49 -1.70
CA VAL A 23 10.21 3.82 -0.65
C VAL A 23 11.12 4.83 0.02
N PHE A 24 11.12 4.87 1.33
CA PHE A 24 11.98 5.77 2.10
C PHE A 24 12.57 5.07 3.34
N GLU A 25 13.74 5.52 3.75
CA GLU A 25 14.42 5.07 4.96
C GLU A 25 13.72 5.66 6.18
N ALA A 26 13.23 4.81 7.07
CA ALA A 26 12.56 5.19 8.30
C ALA A 26 12.85 4.16 9.41
N PRO A 27 14.13 4.00 9.82
CA PRO A 27 14.54 2.92 10.72
C PRO A 27 13.87 2.99 12.09
N GLN A 28 13.57 4.19 12.61
CA GLN A 28 12.89 4.36 13.89
C GLN A 28 11.41 3.93 13.83
N MET A 29 10.79 4.04 12.66
CA MET A 29 9.38 3.76 12.45
C MET A 29 9.14 2.34 11.95
N ALA A 30 9.97 1.86 11.01
CA ALA A 30 9.73 0.63 10.27
C ALA A 30 9.57 -0.61 11.16
N SER A 31 10.38 -0.72 12.23
CA SER A 31 10.34 -1.85 13.17
C SER A 31 9.05 -1.94 13.97
N GLY A 32 8.40 -0.79 14.22
CA GLY A 32 7.16 -0.70 15.02
C GLY A 32 5.88 -0.67 14.20
N LEU A 33 5.97 -0.61 12.86
CA LEU A 33 4.80 -0.58 11.99
C LEU A 33 4.07 -1.93 11.93
N GLN A 34 2.75 -1.86 11.97
CA GLN A 34 1.86 -3.00 11.83
C GLN A 34 0.99 -2.86 10.58
N PRO A 35 0.60 -3.98 9.93
CA PRO A 35 -0.36 -3.96 8.83
C PRO A 35 -1.64 -3.22 9.20
N GLY A 36 -2.17 -2.40 8.29
CA GLY A 36 -3.35 -1.58 8.54
C GLY A 36 -3.05 -0.19 9.08
N GLN A 37 -1.86 0.04 9.61
CA GLN A 37 -1.43 1.37 10.01
C GLN A 37 -1.06 2.23 8.79
N PHE A 38 -1.04 3.55 9.00
CA PHE A 38 -0.72 4.55 7.99
C PHE A 38 0.30 5.55 8.51
N VAL A 39 0.84 6.34 7.61
CA VAL A 39 1.76 7.43 7.90
C VAL A 39 1.24 8.74 7.32
N HIS A 40 1.62 9.85 7.92
CA HIS A 40 1.39 11.19 7.39
C HIS A 40 2.67 11.73 6.76
N VAL A 41 2.67 11.93 5.46
CA VAL A 41 3.80 12.52 4.73
C VAL A 41 3.59 14.03 4.57
N ARG A 42 4.57 14.81 4.95
CA ARG A 42 4.65 16.24 4.65
C ARG A 42 5.19 16.40 3.24
N VAL A 43 4.36 16.95 2.36
CA VAL A 43 4.71 17.05 0.94
C VAL A 43 5.67 18.23 0.72
N PRO A 44 6.90 17.99 0.21
CA PRO A 44 7.86 19.04 -0.04
C PRO A 44 7.32 20.08 -1.05
N GLY A 45 7.69 21.34 -0.84
CA GLY A 45 7.31 22.44 -1.72
C GLY A 45 5.87 22.97 -1.55
N LEU A 46 5.07 22.36 -0.68
CA LEU A 46 3.73 22.86 -0.35
C LEU A 46 3.63 23.50 1.05
N GLU A 47 4.75 23.66 1.72
CA GLU A 47 4.84 24.31 3.02
C GLU A 47 4.81 25.85 2.91
N PRO A 48 4.09 26.54 3.79
CA PRO A 48 3.27 26.09 4.91
C PRO A 48 1.81 25.80 4.56
N THR A 49 1.43 25.83 3.29
CA THR A 49 0.03 25.92 2.82
C THR A 49 -0.72 24.59 2.76
N ALA A 50 -0.03 23.45 2.89
CA ALA A 50 -0.67 22.14 2.78
C ALA A 50 -0.46 21.29 4.02
N LEU A 51 -1.55 20.66 4.46
CA LEU A 51 -1.54 19.63 5.49
C LEU A 51 -0.79 18.39 5.00
N ARG A 52 -0.25 17.60 5.93
CA ARG A 52 0.27 16.27 5.65
C ARG A 52 -0.77 15.40 4.94
N ARG A 53 -0.32 14.45 4.14
CA ARG A 53 -1.19 13.49 3.44
C ARG A 53 -1.08 12.12 4.09
N PRO A 54 -2.22 11.48 4.40
CA PRO A 54 -2.24 10.11 4.94
C PRO A 54 -1.98 9.11 3.82
N PHE A 55 -1.13 8.12 4.11
CA PHE A 55 -0.88 6.98 3.22
C PHE A 55 -0.82 5.70 4.02
N SER A 56 -1.61 4.70 3.61
CA SER A 56 -1.49 3.36 4.16
C SER A 56 -0.12 2.76 3.85
N VAL A 57 0.45 2.04 4.80
CA VAL A 57 1.73 1.37 4.60
C VAL A 57 1.51 0.13 3.74
N PHE A 58 2.25 0.05 2.62
CA PHE A 58 2.27 -1.10 1.73
C PHE A 58 3.20 -2.19 2.24
N ASP A 59 4.37 -1.80 2.74
CA ASP A 59 5.36 -2.69 3.36
C ASP A 59 6.26 -1.93 4.33
N ALA A 60 6.77 -2.64 5.32
CA ALA A 60 7.79 -2.14 6.23
C ALA A 60 8.77 -3.28 6.55
N ALA A 61 10.02 -3.13 6.13
CA ALA A 61 11.08 -4.12 6.30
C ALA A 61 12.46 -3.46 6.24
N GLU A 62 13.42 -4.00 6.99
CA GLU A 62 14.86 -3.64 6.90
C GLU A 62 15.13 -2.14 7.04
N GLY A 63 14.33 -1.45 7.87
CA GLY A 63 14.46 0.00 8.07
C GLY A 63 13.82 0.85 6.97
N PHE A 64 13.17 0.24 5.98
CA PHE A 64 12.44 0.94 4.92
C PHE A 64 10.93 0.87 5.13
N VAL A 65 10.24 1.91 4.67
CA VAL A 65 8.78 1.96 4.58
C VAL A 65 8.39 2.24 3.14
N THR A 66 7.42 1.49 2.65
CA THR A 66 6.87 1.63 1.30
C THR A 66 5.42 2.08 1.37
N ILE A 67 5.07 3.10 0.59
CA ILE A 67 3.69 3.51 0.34
C ILE A 67 3.35 3.36 -1.14
N LEU A 68 2.09 3.03 -1.40
CA LEU A 68 1.50 2.95 -2.73
C LEU A 68 0.36 3.98 -2.81
N TYR A 69 0.40 4.86 -3.80
CA TYR A 69 -0.59 5.93 -3.90
C TYR A 69 -0.97 6.25 -5.34
N LYS A 70 -2.13 6.90 -5.51
CA LYS A 70 -2.60 7.47 -6.77
C LYS A 70 -2.41 8.98 -6.77
N THR A 71 -2.01 9.53 -7.91
CA THR A 71 -2.00 10.98 -8.12
C THR A 71 -3.43 11.46 -8.34
N VAL A 72 -4.01 12.11 -7.33
CA VAL A 72 -5.42 12.55 -7.36
C VAL A 72 -5.63 14.04 -7.11
N GLY A 73 -4.59 14.80 -6.76
CA GLY A 73 -4.71 16.23 -6.48
C GLY A 73 -3.35 16.88 -6.20
N ARG A 74 -3.37 18.17 -5.86
CA ARG A 74 -2.16 19.00 -5.70
C ARG A 74 -1.08 18.39 -4.81
N GLY A 75 -1.48 17.78 -3.68
CA GLY A 75 -0.52 17.16 -2.74
C GLY A 75 0.20 15.96 -3.36
N THR A 76 -0.55 15.02 -3.94
CA THR A 76 0.04 13.84 -4.58
C THR A 76 0.75 14.18 -5.89
N ALA A 77 0.30 15.21 -6.62
CA ALA A 77 1.02 15.73 -7.79
C ALA A 77 2.38 16.33 -7.41
N ALA A 78 2.43 17.14 -6.34
CA ALA A 78 3.69 17.69 -5.84
C ALA A 78 4.62 16.59 -5.31
N LEU A 79 4.08 15.54 -4.66
CA LEU A 79 4.87 14.39 -4.23
C LEU A 79 5.55 13.67 -5.38
N ASN A 80 4.98 13.71 -6.60
CA ASN A 80 5.59 13.12 -7.80
C ASN A 80 6.95 13.75 -8.18
N ALA A 81 7.22 14.97 -7.72
CA ALA A 81 8.50 15.65 -7.97
C ALA A 81 9.67 15.11 -7.14
N VAL A 82 9.37 14.42 -6.04
CA VAL A 82 10.37 13.85 -5.14
C VAL A 82 11.21 12.79 -5.86
N ARG A 83 12.53 12.83 -5.64
CA ARG A 83 13.52 11.95 -6.27
C ARG A 83 14.26 11.11 -5.23
N PRO A 84 14.87 9.99 -5.64
CA PRO A 84 15.81 9.26 -4.79
C PRO A 84 16.91 10.21 -4.25
N GLY A 85 17.14 10.15 -2.95
CA GLY A 85 18.07 11.02 -2.23
C GLY A 85 17.41 12.22 -1.55
N ASP A 86 16.20 12.63 -1.96
CA ASP A 86 15.47 13.73 -1.33
C ASP A 86 15.01 13.37 0.09
N GLY A 87 14.78 14.40 0.90
CA GLY A 87 14.22 14.27 2.25
C GLY A 87 12.68 14.45 2.24
N VAL A 88 11.98 13.53 2.88
CA VAL A 88 10.54 13.67 3.17
C VAL A 88 10.31 13.52 4.67
N ARG A 89 9.52 14.41 5.26
CA ARG A 89 9.19 14.32 6.68
C ARG A 89 7.93 13.49 6.88
N VAL A 90 8.04 12.43 7.67
CA VAL A 90 7.01 11.43 7.87
C VAL A 90 6.68 11.28 9.35
N LEU A 91 5.39 11.36 9.68
CA LEU A 91 4.86 11.14 11.02
C LEU A 91 4.15 9.78 11.07
N GLY A 92 4.54 8.92 11.97
CA GLY A 92 3.94 7.60 12.17
C GLY A 92 4.59 6.82 13.31
N PRO A 93 4.16 5.58 13.52
CA PRO A 93 2.94 4.92 13.03
C PRO A 93 1.66 5.61 13.50
N LEU A 94 0.61 5.61 12.67
CA LEU A 94 -0.71 6.14 12.99
C LEU A 94 -1.79 5.07 12.78
N GLY A 95 -2.89 5.19 13.51
CA GLY A 95 -3.99 4.23 13.46
C GLY A 95 -3.69 2.93 14.23
N HIS A 96 -4.57 1.94 14.03
CA HIS A 96 -4.47 0.62 14.63
C HIS A 96 -4.12 -0.42 13.56
N GLY A 97 -3.39 -1.45 13.96
CA GLY A 97 -3.08 -2.58 13.08
C GLY A 97 -4.28 -3.49 12.86
N PHE A 98 -4.27 -4.23 11.77
CA PHE A 98 -5.16 -5.36 11.56
C PHE A 98 -4.81 -6.51 12.53
N PRO A 99 -5.79 -7.35 12.90
CA PRO A 99 -5.49 -8.61 13.54
C PRO A 99 -4.58 -9.48 12.66
N THR A 100 -3.52 -10.02 13.26
CA THR A 100 -2.58 -10.92 12.56
C THR A 100 -2.66 -12.36 13.05
N ALA A 101 -3.44 -12.63 14.11
CA ALA A 101 -3.75 -13.97 14.55
C ALA A 101 -4.90 -14.52 13.70
N CYS A 102 -4.58 -15.47 12.82
CA CYS A 102 -5.53 -16.07 11.89
C CYS A 102 -5.18 -17.54 11.70
N SER A 103 -6.20 -18.42 11.60
CA SER A 103 -6.06 -19.84 11.28
C SER A 103 -6.88 -20.16 10.03
N GLY A 104 -6.47 -21.21 9.30
CA GLY A 104 -7.17 -21.63 8.08
C GLY A 104 -6.80 -20.77 6.88
N ALA A 105 -7.65 -19.84 6.49
CA ALA A 105 -7.44 -18.98 5.31
C ALA A 105 -7.73 -17.50 5.62
N ALA A 106 -7.01 -16.60 4.96
CA ALA A 106 -7.31 -15.18 4.95
C ALA A 106 -7.89 -14.76 3.60
N TYR A 107 -9.03 -14.10 3.64
CA TYR A 107 -9.69 -13.49 2.48
C TYR A 107 -9.54 -11.98 2.56
N LEU A 108 -8.76 -11.44 1.65
CA LEU A 108 -8.41 -10.02 1.59
C LEU A 108 -9.17 -9.38 0.42
N VAL A 109 -9.91 -8.31 0.67
CA VAL A 109 -10.71 -7.64 -0.37
C VAL A 109 -10.28 -6.19 -0.49
N GLY A 110 -9.91 -5.75 -1.70
CA GLY A 110 -9.48 -4.38 -1.93
C GLY A 110 -9.65 -3.92 -3.37
N GLY A 111 -9.79 -2.60 -3.55
CA GLY A 111 -9.89 -1.98 -4.86
C GLY A 111 -8.83 -0.90 -5.09
N GLY A 112 -8.23 -0.89 -6.28
CA GLY A 112 -7.19 0.07 -6.64
C GLY A 112 -6.06 0.13 -5.60
N TYR A 113 -5.67 1.34 -5.17
CA TYR A 113 -4.64 1.49 -4.12
C TYR A 113 -5.08 1.06 -2.71
N GLY A 114 -6.35 0.70 -2.51
CA GLY A 114 -6.83 0.09 -1.26
C GLY A 114 -6.21 -1.29 -0.97
N VAL A 115 -5.58 -1.93 -1.96
CA VAL A 115 -4.80 -3.16 -1.74
C VAL A 115 -3.48 -2.91 -0.98
N ALA A 116 -3.03 -1.66 -0.86
CA ALA A 116 -1.75 -1.34 -0.23
C ALA A 116 -1.59 -1.91 1.20
N PRO A 117 -2.49 -1.62 2.17
CA PRO A 117 -2.36 -2.18 3.52
C PRO A 117 -2.54 -3.70 3.56
N LEU A 118 -3.21 -4.29 2.55
CA LEU A 118 -3.45 -5.73 2.46
C LEU A 118 -2.19 -6.51 2.08
N HIS A 119 -1.27 -5.90 1.30
CA HIS A 119 0.01 -6.53 1.00
C HIS A 119 0.84 -6.73 2.26
N PHE A 120 0.97 -5.70 3.08
CA PHE A 120 1.71 -5.81 4.35
C PHE A 120 1.07 -6.83 5.30
N LEU A 121 -0.29 -6.90 5.33
CA LEU A 121 -1.01 -7.93 6.08
C LEU A 121 -0.71 -9.33 5.55
N ALA A 122 -0.83 -9.55 4.24
CA ALA A 122 -0.55 -10.84 3.61
C ALA A 122 0.86 -11.33 3.92
N LYS A 123 1.86 -10.44 3.82
CA LYS A 123 3.25 -10.73 4.16
C LYS A 123 3.41 -11.17 5.62
N ARG A 124 2.75 -10.47 6.57
CA ARG A 124 2.79 -10.83 8.00
C ARG A 124 2.08 -12.13 8.30
N LEU A 125 0.91 -12.37 7.70
CA LEU A 125 0.18 -13.63 7.84
C LEU A 125 0.97 -14.82 7.27
N LYS A 126 1.62 -14.62 6.11
CA LYS A 126 2.49 -15.64 5.52
C LYS A 126 3.67 -15.98 6.41
N ALA A 127 4.34 -14.94 6.95
CA ALA A 127 5.44 -15.12 7.89
C ALA A 127 5.01 -15.81 9.21
N ALA A 128 3.76 -15.63 9.62
CA ALA A 128 3.15 -16.34 10.76
C ALA A 128 2.72 -17.78 10.44
N GLY A 129 2.97 -18.28 9.21
CA GLY A 129 2.70 -19.66 8.82
C GLY A 129 1.30 -19.90 8.22
N LEU A 130 0.53 -18.84 7.92
CA LEU A 130 -0.77 -19.02 7.27
C LEU A 130 -0.57 -19.62 5.86
N SER A 131 -1.19 -20.77 5.62
CA SER A 131 -0.99 -21.53 4.37
C SER A 131 -1.74 -20.93 3.19
N ARG A 132 -2.96 -20.41 3.42
CA ARG A 132 -3.84 -19.92 2.34
C ARG A 132 -4.18 -18.45 2.52
N ILE A 133 -3.87 -17.66 1.49
CA ILE A 133 -4.25 -16.26 1.38
C ILE A 133 -4.94 -16.08 0.02
N VAL A 134 -6.14 -15.52 0.00
CA VAL A 134 -6.90 -15.21 -1.20
C VAL A 134 -7.10 -13.70 -1.27
N LEU A 135 -6.61 -13.07 -2.33
CA LEU A 135 -6.84 -11.66 -2.60
C LEU A 135 -7.96 -11.50 -3.63
N PHE A 136 -9.04 -10.85 -3.25
CA PHE A 136 -10.05 -10.32 -4.15
C PHE A 136 -9.68 -8.88 -4.49
N ALA A 137 -9.22 -8.66 -5.72
CA ALA A 137 -8.80 -7.33 -6.17
C ALA A 137 -9.74 -6.80 -7.25
N GLY A 138 -10.26 -5.60 -7.02
CA GLY A 138 -11.15 -4.91 -7.94
C GLY A 138 -10.58 -3.62 -8.52
N GLY A 139 -11.00 -3.29 -9.74
CA GLY A 139 -10.66 -2.05 -10.42
C GLY A 139 -11.72 -1.63 -11.42
N ARG A 140 -11.63 -0.40 -11.93
CA ARG A 140 -12.47 0.02 -13.06
C ARG A 140 -12.03 -0.68 -14.32
N THR A 141 -10.71 -0.77 -14.49
CA THR A 141 -10.02 -1.42 -15.60
C THR A 141 -8.85 -2.25 -15.08
N SER A 142 -8.22 -3.05 -15.92
CA SER A 142 -7.00 -3.79 -15.59
C SER A 142 -5.85 -2.90 -15.07
N ALA A 143 -5.79 -1.64 -15.49
CA ALA A 143 -4.80 -0.66 -15.05
C ALA A 143 -4.96 -0.24 -13.57
N ASP A 144 -6.14 -0.45 -12.98
CA ASP A 144 -6.40 -0.19 -11.56
C ASP A 144 -6.11 -1.43 -10.66
N LEU A 145 -5.73 -2.58 -11.24
CA LEU A 145 -5.35 -3.79 -10.49
C LEU A 145 -3.86 -3.74 -10.16
N LEU A 146 -3.56 -3.36 -8.92
CA LEU A 146 -2.20 -3.02 -8.49
C LEU A 146 -1.54 -4.15 -7.70
N ALA A 147 -0.19 -4.19 -7.75
CA ALA A 147 0.64 -5.06 -6.92
C ALA A 147 0.35 -6.57 -7.09
N LEU A 148 -0.23 -7.00 -8.21
CA LEU A 148 -0.60 -8.40 -8.43
C LEU A 148 0.61 -9.33 -8.31
N GLU A 149 1.76 -8.93 -8.86
CA GLU A 149 3.00 -9.72 -8.79
C GLU A 149 3.55 -9.79 -7.36
N ASP A 150 3.42 -8.70 -6.58
CA ASP A 150 3.82 -8.72 -5.16
C ASP A 150 2.99 -9.76 -4.37
N PHE A 151 1.69 -9.84 -4.62
CA PHE A 151 0.83 -10.86 -3.98
C PHE A 151 1.11 -12.27 -4.50
N ARG A 152 1.38 -12.44 -5.80
CA ARG A 152 1.77 -13.74 -6.37
C ARG A 152 3.07 -14.24 -5.75
N ALA A 153 4.05 -13.37 -5.54
CA ALA A 153 5.31 -13.71 -4.89
C ALA A 153 5.14 -14.20 -3.44
N LEU A 154 4.07 -13.77 -2.76
CA LEU A 154 3.69 -14.29 -1.44
C LEU A 154 2.93 -15.64 -1.52
N GLY A 155 2.64 -16.14 -2.72
CA GLY A 155 1.83 -17.34 -2.93
C GLY A 155 0.34 -17.12 -2.67
N ALA A 156 -0.15 -15.89 -2.80
CA ALA A 156 -1.58 -15.59 -2.67
C ALA A 156 -2.35 -16.02 -3.93
N GLU A 157 -3.53 -16.60 -3.72
CA GLU A 157 -4.51 -16.84 -4.78
C GLU A 157 -5.17 -15.52 -5.15
N LEU A 158 -5.27 -15.21 -6.45
CA LEU A 158 -5.86 -13.97 -6.92
C LEU A 158 -7.24 -14.21 -7.54
N ARG A 159 -8.22 -13.47 -7.08
CA ARG A 159 -9.56 -13.36 -7.63
C ARG A 159 -9.77 -11.92 -8.10
N LEU A 160 -9.82 -11.71 -9.41
CA LEU A 160 -9.78 -10.38 -10.02
C LEU A 160 -11.14 -10.02 -10.62
N ALA A 161 -11.52 -8.75 -10.47
CA ALA A 161 -12.70 -8.21 -11.13
C ALA A 161 -12.41 -6.81 -11.67
N THR A 162 -12.93 -6.51 -12.86
CA THR A 162 -12.90 -5.17 -13.44
C THR A 162 -14.27 -4.77 -13.98
N ASN A 163 -14.64 -3.51 -13.79
CA ASN A 163 -15.96 -3.05 -14.22
C ASN A 163 -16.16 -3.19 -15.73
N ASP A 164 -15.09 -2.98 -16.51
CA ASP A 164 -15.11 -3.10 -17.96
C ASP A 164 -14.89 -4.51 -18.50
N GLY A 165 -14.47 -5.47 -17.63
CA GLY A 165 -14.15 -6.84 -18.03
C GLY A 165 -12.77 -6.99 -18.68
N SER A 166 -11.89 -5.99 -18.59
CA SER A 166 -10.54 -6.02 -19.20
C SER A 166 -9.60 -7.03 -18.54
N LEU A 167 -9.88 -7.46 -17.30
CA LEU A 167 -9.18 -8.54 -16.62
C LEU A 167 -10.05 -9.16 -15.50
N GLY A 168 -10.09 -10.48 -15.45
CA GLY A 168 -10.86 -11.22 -14.45
C GLY A 168 -12.38 -11.20 -14.72
N THR A 169 -13.17 -11.30 -13.66
CA THR A 169 -14.63 -11.24 -13.72
C THR A 169 -15.07 -9.82 -14.09
N LYS A 170 -16.02 -9.67 -15.02
CA LYS A 170 -16.62 -8.38 -15.33
C LYS A 170 -17.62 -8.02 -14.25
N GLY A 171 -17.41 -6.87 -13.57
CA GLY A 171 -18.28 -6.39 -12.52
C GLY A 171 -17.51 -5.87 -11.31
N LEU A 172 -18.15 -5.90 -10.16
CA LEU A 172 -17.57 -5.45 -8.89
C LEU A 172 -16.69 -6.53 -8.26
N VAL A 173 -15.80 -6.11 -7.37
CA VAL A 173 -14.93 -7.04 -6.62
C VAL A 173 -15.70 -8.04 -5.76
N THR A 174 -16.95 -7.80 -5.50
CA THR A 174 -17.86 -8.71 -4.76
C THR A 174 -18.36 -9.88 -5.61
N GLU A 175 -18.42 -9.74 -6.95
CA GLU A 175 -18.88 -10.82 -7.84
C GLU A 175 -18.11 -12.15 -7.65
N PRO A 176 -16.77 -12.17 -7.58
CA PRO A 176 -16.05 -13.41 -7.33
C PRO A 176 -16.07 -13.88 -5.87
N LEU A 177 -16.70 -13.14 -4.93
CA LEU A 177 -16.90 -13.61 -3.55
C LEU A 177 -18.07 -14.59 -3.45
N ASP A 178 -19.05 -14.51 -4.34
CA ASP A 178 -20.26 -15.32 -4.34
C ASP A 178 -20.07 -16.62 -5.17
N ALA A 179 -18.91 -16.81 -5.80
CA ALA A 179 -18.52 -17.94 -6.64
C ALA A 179 -17.56 -18.88 -5.91
#